data_ab5680dc04d050f2402efc1c6cbe6c40
#
_entry.id   ab5680dc04d050f2402efc1c6cbe6c40
#
_cell.length_a   1.000
_cell.length_b   1.000
_cell.length_c   1.000
_cell.angle_alpha   90.00
_cell.angle_beta   90.00
_cell.angle_gamma   90.00
#
_symmetry.space_group_name_H-M   'P 1'
#
loop_
_entity.id
_entity.type
_entity.pdbx_description
1 polymer ?
#
loop_
_entity_poly.entity_id
_entity_poly.type
_entity_poly.pdbx_seq_one_letter_code
_entity_poly.pdbx_strand_id
1 'polypeptide(L)'
;TYKYKIGKSYIKNKVQKIRKDYYYFDKKGNRKSGWIKYKKNKYYFNKKTGKACIGKTSINNNFYMFRKNGVLITKKGIYKRGGKEYFITKNGRLAVGVKKVKRKNFLFSDTGIRLKGNGIKKCVGKNYYLYNGELKAGWIKTGRTIRHFNEVHFYMDKGWTRIGEKTYYFDQGGSLQTGWFTNLGNVYYLGNDGSVRHGIVAVGKNTYYFDEYGKMAINRWVNYGGNTYYVEQDGRVKKNCWYNEKYFDNKGRVVNDAIEYNSSTQGQVTQELLDSLSISSCTKLMVVAHPDDETLWGGAHLTQGGYFVVCLTNGYNEVRKKEFYKVMDEFGCKGLILSYPDLVNGQRSDWSKEKYQIAKDLDVILKYKHWGLVATHNPAGEY
;
A
#
# COMPACT_ATOMS: atom_id res chain seq x y z
N THR A 1 -19.89 66.51 -1.69
CA THR A 1 -19.89 66.10 -3.14
C THR A 1 -18.94 67.02 -3.91
N TYR A 2 -17.90 66.52 -4.55
CA TYR A 2 -16.91 67.31 -5.28
C TYR A 2 -17.39 67.56 -6.69
N LYS A 3 -17.50 68.90 -7.07
CA LYS A 3 -17.73 69.35 -8.45
C LYS A 3 -16.45 70.01 -8.97
N TYR A 4 -16.19 69.90 -10.28
CA TYR A 4 -14.98 70.51 -10.87
C TYR A 4 -15.38 71.39 -12.06
N LYS A 5 -14.81 72.62 -12.10
CA LYS A 5 -15.01 73.58 -13.20
C LYS A 5 -13.81 73.61 -14.14
N ILE A 6 -14.07 73.76 -15.42
CA ILE A 6 -13.09 74.22 -16.42
C ILE A 6 -13.60 75.50 -17.01
N GLY A 7 -12.88 76.62 -16.74
CA GLY A 7 -13.37 77.90 -17.01
C GLY A 7 -14.65 78.21 -16.18
N LYS A 8 -15.66 78.78 -16.79
CA LYS A 8 -16.95 79.13 -16.11
C LYS A 8 -17.91 77.91 -15.97
N SER A 9 -17.65 76.74 -16.58
CA SER A 9 -18.62 75.65 -16.67
C SER A 9 -18.25 74.45 -15.81
N TYR A 10 -19.25 73.81 -15.14
CA TYR A 10 -19.04 72.55 -14.46
C TYR A 10 -18.93 71.38 -15.44
N ILE A 11 -18.01 70.40 -15.17
CA ILE A 11 -17.88 69.20 -15.90
C ILE A 11 -19.07 68.30 -15.56
N LYS A 12 -19.81 67.84 -16.55
CA LYS A 12 -20.99 66.96 -16.41
C LYS A 12 -20.92 65.76 -17.37
N ASN A 13 -21.47 64.64 -16.94
CA ASN A 13 -21.67 63.42 -17.68
C ASN A 13 -20.47 62.96 -18.54
N LYS A 14 -19.26 63.00 -18.00
CA LYS A 14 -18.05 62.53 -18.70
C LYS A 14 -16.92 62.08 -17.80
N VAL A 15 -16.03 61.28 -18.39
CA VAL A 15 -14.69 60.97 -17.84
C VAL A 15 -13.76 62.10 -18.29
N GLN A 16 -13.16 62.77 -17.33
CA GLN A 16 -12.26 63.90 -17.57
C GLN A 16 -10.88 63.67 -17.00
N LYS A 17 -9.84 63.94 -17.78
CA LYS A 17 -8.47 64.01 -17.28
C LYS A 17 -8.25 65.34 -16.60
N ILE A 18 -7.81 65.29 -15.33
CA ILE A 18 -7.45 66.47 -14.52
C ILE A 18 -6.03 66.20 -14.03
N ARG A 19 -5.07 67.03 -14.47
CA ARG A 19 -3.63 66.80 -14.32
C ARG A 19 -3.26 65.41 -14.90
N LYS A 20 -2.76 64.53 -14.08
CA LYS A 20 -2.35 63.15 -14.49
C LYS A 20 -3.42 62.08 -14.29
N ASP A 21 -4.53 62.41 -13.61
CA ASP A 21 -5.55 61.47 -13.19
C ASP A 21 -6.84 61.64 -13.97
N TYR A 22 -7.66 60.55 -14.06
CA TYR A 22 -8.99 60.57 -14.68
C TYR A 22 -10.06 60.47 -13.60
N TYR A 23 -11.16 61.24 -13.78
CA TYR A 23 -12.33 61.29 -12.87
C TYR A 23 -13.63 61.21 -13.70
N TYR A 24 -14.68 60.65 -13.09
CA TYR A 24 -16.00 60.69 -13.69
C TYR A 24 -16.92 61.66 -12.94
N PHE A 25 -17.64 62.43 -13.71
CA PHE A 25 -18.67 63.33 -13.21
C PHE A 25 -20.03 62.95 -13.80
N ASP A 26 -21.06 62.85 -12.95
CA ASP A 26 -22.42 62.51 -13.35
C ASP A 26 -23.12 63.66 -14.09
N LYS A 27 -24.39 63.46 -14.49
CA LYS A 27 -25.20 64.48 -15.19
C LYS A 27 -25.38 65.77 -14.33
N LYS A 28 -25.31 65.66 -12.99
CA LYS A 28 -25.40 66.80 -12.08
C LYS A 28 -24.01 67.41 -11.80
N GLY A 29 -22.96 66.92 -12.40
CA GLY A 29 -21.57 67.36 -12.21
C GLY A 29 -20.92 66.85 -10.92
N ASN A 30 -21.49 65.84 -10.24
CA ASN A 30 -20.93 65.31 -9.04
C ASN A 30 -19.91 64.20 -9.39
N ARG A 31 -18.74 64.23 -8.75
CA ARG A 31 -17.71 63.19 -8.86
C ARG A 31 -18.24 61.87 -8.32
N LYS A 32 -18.15 60.81 -9.08
CA LYS A 32 -18.56 59.46 -8.72
C LYS A 32 -17.38 58.51 -8.59
N SER A 33 -17.55 57.48 -7.78
CA SER A 33 -16.57 56.40 -7.55
C SER A 33 -17.19 55.02 -7.75
N GLY A 34 -16.37 53.97 -7.73
CA GLY A 34 -16.79 52.58 -7.97
C GLY A 34 -16.80 52.22 -9.47
N TRP A 35 -17.54 51.18 -9.81
CA TRP A 35 -17.69 50.75 -11.19
C TRP A 35 -18.60 51.69 -11.98
N ILE A 36 -18.07 52.22 -13.07
CA ILE A 36 -18.79 53.13 -13.96
C ILE A 36 -18.67 52.66 -15.41
N LYS A 37 -19.79 52.55 -16.11
CA LYS A 37 -19.84 52.36 -17.57
C LYS A 37 -20.06 53.77 -18.18
N TYR A 38 -19.11 54.20 -18.98
CA TYR A 38 -19.21 55.44 -19.74
C TYR A 38 -18.94 55.20 -21.20
N LYS A 39 -19.91 55.54 -22.05
CA LYS A 39 -19.94 55.13 -23.49
C LYS A 39 -19.78 53.62 -23.58
N LYS A 40 -18.89 53.11 -24.44
CA LYS A 40 -18.60 51.67 -24.65
C LYS A 40 -17.57 51.11 -23.64
N ASN A 41 -17.03 51.97 -22.71
CA ASN A 41 -15.93 51.62 -21.84
C ASN A 41 -16.39 51.41 -20.39
N LYS A 42 -15.69 50.53 -19.66
CA LYS A 42 -15.88 50.30 -18.24
C LYS A 42 -14.67 50.80 -17.45
N TYR A 43 -14.91 51.47 -16.33
CA TYR A 43 -13.90 52.04 -15.46
C TYR A 43 -14.15 51.62 -14.02
N TYR A 44 -13.13 51.69 -13.18
CA TYR A 44 -13.30 51.70 -11.74
C TYR A 44 -12.61 52.91 -11.13
N PHE A 45 -13.38 53.74 -10.46
CA PHE A 45 -12.88 54.91 -9.74
C PHE A 45 -12.71 54.56 -8.27
N ASN A 46 -11.52 54.79 -7.73
CA ASN A 46 -11.18 54.48 -6.35
C ASN A 46 -12.17 55.17 -5.41
N LYS A 47 -12.74 54.43 -4.45
CA LYS A 47 -13.78 54.93 -3.55
C LYS A 47 -13.30 56.08 -2.65
N LYS A 48 -12.02 56.10 -2.26
CA LYS A 48 -11.44 57.12 -1.40
C LYS A 48 -11.04 58.37 -2.20
N THR A 49 -10.34 58.18 -3.30
CA THR A 49 -9.72 59.28 -4.05
C THR A 49 -10.54 59.75 -5.24
N GLY A 50 -11.48 58.97 -5.71
CA GLY A 50 -12.25 59.23 -6.95
C GLY A 50 -11.44 59.08 -8.24
N LYS A 51 -10.14 58.74 -8.18
CA LYS A 51 -9.28 58.57 -9.35
C LYS A 51 -9.58 57.25 -10.07
N ALA A 52 -9.53 57.26 -11.39
CA ALA A 52 -9.62 56.03 -12.17
C ALA A 52 -8.44 55.12 -11.86
N CYS A 53 -8.73 53.83 -11.64
CA CYS A 53 -7.69 52.79 -11.51
C CYS A 53 -6.98 52.60 -12.87
N ILE A 54 -5.67 52.43 -12.82
CA ILE A 54 -4.79 52.16 -13.97
C ILE A 54 -3.92 50.98 -13.68
N GLY A 55 -3.53 50.22 -14.71
CA GLY A 55 -2.66 49.07 -14.55
C GLY A 55 -3.37 47.91 -13.87
N LYS A 56 -2.60 47.04 -13.22
CA LYS A 56 -3.12 45.92 -12.43
C LYS A 56 -3.67 46.46 -11.10
N THR A 57 -4.91 46.19 -10.83
CA THR A 57 -5.61 46.69 -9.62
C THR A 57 -6.45 45.57 -8.99
N SER A 58 -6.38 45.44 -7.67
CA SER A 58 -7.26 44.53 -6.90
C SER A 58 -8.53 45.26 -6.49
N ILE A 59 -9.67 44.64 -6.75
CA ILE A 59 -11.00 45.17 -6.41
C ILE A 59 -11.83 44.01 -5.87
N ASN A 60 -12.23 44.03 -4.61
CA ASN A 60 -13.00 42.99 -3.94
C ASN A 60 -12.39 41.58 -4.19
N ASN A 61 -11.12 41.42 -3.85
CA ASN A 61 -10.32 40.17 -4.00
C ASN A 61 -10.19 39.62 -5.45
N ASN A 62 -10.54 40.43 -6.45
CA ASN A 62 -10.32 40.10 -7.86
C ASN A 62 -9.33 41.09 -8.47
N PHE A 63 -8.50 40.57 -9.37
CA PHE A 63 -7.54 41.42 -10.09
C PHE A 63 -8.09 41.80 -11.47
N TYR A 64 -7.86 43.06 -11.83
CA TYR A 64 -8.26 43.64 -13.11
C TYR A 64 -7.08 44.34 -13.75
N MET A 65 -7.15 44.55 -15.07
CA MET A 65 -6.13 45.28 -15.82
C MET A 65 -6.78 46.49 -16.52
N PHE A 66 -6.29 47.67 -16.18
CA PHE A 66 -6.76 48.91 -16.79
C PHE A 66 -5.67 49.52 -17.69
N ARG A 67 -6.10 50.17 -18.75
CA ARG A 67 -5.21 50.97 -19.62
C ARG A 67 -4.71 52.23 -18.88
N LYS A 68 -3.73 52.94 -19.45
CA LYS A 68 -3.20 54.19 -18.90
C LYS A 68 -4.29 55.28 -18.76
N ASN A 69 -5.36 55.22 -19.57
CA ASN A 69 -6.50 56.10 -19.51
C ASN A 69 -7.66 55.63 -18.61
N GLY A 70 -7.42 54.63 -17.77
CA GLY A 70 -8.40 54.10 -16.84
C GLY A 70 -9.44 53.12 -17.43
N VAL A 71 -9.39 52.81 -18.72
CA VAL A 71 -10.34 51.87 -19.36
C VAL A 71 -10.00 50.46 -18.99
N LEU A 72 -10.98 49.67 -18.50
CA LEU A 72 -10.83 48.24 -18.24
C LEU A 72 -10.56 47.49 -19.53
N ILE A 73 -9.58 46.61 -19.51
CA ILE A 73 -9.28 45.71 -20.62
C ILE A 73 -10.17 44.48 -20.49
N THR A 74 -11.07 44.27 -21.48
CA THR A 74 -12.03 43.16 -21.46
C THR A 74 -11.82 42.14 -22.58
N LYS A 75 -10.89 42.44 -23.55
CA LYS A 75 -10.56 41.48 -24.63
C LYS A 75 -9.96 40.20 -23.99
N LYS A 76 -10.71 39.10 -24.08
CA LYS A 76 -10.29 37.80 -23.56
C LYS A 76 -8.98 37.33 -24.22
N GLY A 77 -8.02 36.86 -23.42
CA GLY A 77 -6.77 36.29 -23.94
C GLY A 77 -5.54 36.65 -23.09
N ILE A 78 -4.39 36.28 -23.61
CA ILE A 78 -3.10 36.63 -22.98
C ILE A 78 -2.81 38.10 -23.19
N TYR A 79 -2.43 38.76 -22.10
CA TYR A 79 -2.02 40.16 -22.08
C TYR A 79 -0.64 40.29 -21.46
N LYS A 80 0.28 40.98 -22.15
CA LYS A 80 1.65 41.21 -21.68
C LYS A 80 1.81 42.63 -21.18
N ARG A 81 2.42 42.80 -19.99
CA ARG A 81 2.77 44.11 -19.42
C ARG A 81 3.94 43.96 -18.44
N GLY A 82 4.97 44.80 -18.61
CA GLY A 82 6.14 44.82 -17.72
C GLY A 82 6.82 43.45 -17.63
N GLY A 83 7.07 42.79 -18.75
CA GLY A 83 7.69 41.46 -18.83
C GLY A 83 6.83 40.31 -18.28
N LYS A 84 5.65 40.60 -17.72
CA LYS A 84 4.74 39.61 -17.14
C LYS A 84 3.58 39.31 -18.10
N GLU A 85 3.08 38.07 -18.03
CA GLU A 85 1.90 37.61 -18.79
C GLU A 85 0.73 37.38 -17.86
N TYR A 86 -0.45 37.77 -18.34
CA TYR A 86 -1.74 37.65 -17.62
C TYR A 86 -2.77 37.05 -18.58
N PHE A 87 -3.78 36.39 -18.08
CA PHE A 87 -4.94 36.01 -18.89
C PHE A 87 -6.16 36.80 -18.47
N ILE A 88 -6.73 37.54 -19.40
CA ILE A 88 -7.95 38.33 -19.18
C ILE A 88 -9.16 37.46 -19.53
N THR A 89 -10.09 37.33 -18.60
CA THR A 89 -11.35 36.60 -18.80
C THR A 89 -12.40 37.47 -19.52
N LYS A 90 -13.51 36.87 -19.96
CA LYS A 90 -14.62 37.62 -20.58
C LYS A 90 -15.12 38.79 -19.73
N ASN A 91 -15.03 38.69 -18.39
CA ASN A 91 -15.50 39.73 -17.47
C ASN A 91 -14.40 40.76 -17.13
N GLY A 92 -13.26 40.73 -17.81
CA GLY A 92 -12.11 41.62 -17.56
C GLY A 92 -11.31 41.29 -16.30
N ARG A 93 -11.63 40.19 -15.59
CA ARG A 93 -10.82 39.70 -14.45
C ARG A 93 -9.56 39.03 -14.95
N LEU A 94 -8.48 39.14 -14.22
CA LEU A 94 -7.30 38.31 -14.45
C LEU A 94 -7.57 36.91 -13.92
N ALA A 95 -7.20 35.90 -14.70
CA ALA A 95 -7.28 34.51 -14.26
C ALA A 95 -6.26 34.22 -13.16
N VAL A 96 -6.65 33.37 -12.21
CA VAL A 96 -5.83 32.79 -11.15
C VAL A 96 -5.97 31.27 -11.26
N GLY A 97 -4.93 30.50 -10.89
CA GLY A 97 -4.93 29.06 -10.98
C GLY A 97 -4.79 28.54 -12.43
N VAL A 98 -5.35 27.36 -12.66
CA VAL A 98 -5.28 26.68 -13.97
C VAL A 98 -6.14 27.35 -15.01
N LYS A 99 -5.60 27.58 -16.20
CA LYS A 99 -6.33 28.11 -17.34
C LYS A 99 -5.90 27.48 -18.65
N LYS A 100 -6.88 26.91 -19.37
CA LYS A 100 -6.69 26.41 -20.73
C LYS A 100 -6.71 27.57 -21.72
N VAL A 101 -5.65 27.68 -22.50
CA VAL A 101 -5.48 28.67 -23.56
C VAL A 101 -5.12 27.93 -24.85
N LYS A 102 -6.00 27.96 -25.84
CA LYS A 102 -5.92 27.08 -27.02
C LYS A 102 -5.88 25.60 -26.55
N ARG A 103 -4.86 24.83 -26.89
CA ARG A 103 -4.70 23.41 -26.52
C ARG A 103 -3.79 23.20 -25.28
N LYS A 104 -3.29 24.27 -24.67
CA LYS A 104 -2.30 24.20 -23.57
C LYS A 104 -2.88 24.68 -22.24
N ASN A 105 -2.47 24.06 -21.15
CA ASN A 105 -2.85 24.45 -19.79
C ASN A 105 -1.71 25.24 -19.16
N PHE A 106 -2.04 26.40 -18.60
CA PHE A 106 -1.12 27.29 -17.96
C PHE A 106 -1.55 27.57 -16.52
N LEU A 107 -0.57 27.87 -15.66
CA LEU A 107 -0.79 28.23 -14.28
C LEU A 107 -0.58 29.75 -14.10
N PHE A 108 -1.55 30.40 -13.47
CA PHE A 108 -1.48 31.82 -13.09
C PHE A 108 -1.42 31.91 -11.57
N SER A 109 -0.47 32.66 -11.04
CA SER A 109 -0.27 32.87 -9.61
C SER A 109 -1.51 33.44 -8.93
N ASP A 110 -1.52 33.47 -7.62
CA ASP A 110 -2.58 34.06 -6.79
C ASP A 110 -2.84 35.55 -7.11
N THR A 111 -1.91 36.20 -7.77
CA THR A 111 -2.03 37.59 -8.25
C THR A 111 -2.25 37.68 -9.76
N GLY A 112 -2.52 36.57 -10.43
CA GLY A 112 -2.86 36.50 -11.87
C GLY A 112 -1.67 36.56 -12.82
N ILE A 113 -0.42 36.41 -12.36
CA ILE A 113 0.77 36.38 -13.21
C ILE A 113 0.99 34.94 -13.71
N ARG A 114 1.20 34.74 -15.00
CA ARG A 114 1.55 33.42 -15.55
C ARG A 114 2.86 32.94 -14.94
N LEU A 115 2.83 31.74 -14.36
CA LEU A 115 4.01 31.06 -13.89
C LEU A 115 4.72 30.37 -15.06
N LYS A 116 6.04 30.45 -15.09
CA LYS A 116 6.90 29.90 -16.16
C LYS A 116 7.97 28.99 -15.56
N GLY A 117 8.76 28.36 -16.46
CA GLY A 117 9.87 27.48 -16.11
C GLY A 117 9.40 26.07 -15.83
N ASN A 118 10.25 25.30 -15.13
CA ASN A 118 10.05 23.87 -14.82
C ASN A 118 9.87 23.65 -13.32
N GLY A 119 9.37 22.45 -12.96
CA GLY A 119 9.27 21.98 -11.59
C GLY A 119 7.97 22.36 -10.88
N ILE A 120 7.94 22.07 -9.58
CA ILE A 120 6.76 22.26 -8.74
C ILE A 120 6.57 23.75 -8.42
N LYS A 121 5.35 24.22 -8.61
CA LYS A 121 4.92 25.59 -8.29
C LYS A 121 3.68 25.54 -7.40
N LYS A 122 3.69 26.34 -6.32
CA LYS A 122 2.53 26.50 -5.43
C LYS A 122 1.62 27.63 -5.95
N CYS A 123 0.30 27.37 -5.96
CA CYS A 123 -0.71 28.34 -6.33
C CYS A 123 -2.02 27.97 -5.62
N VAL A 124 -2.68 28.96 -5.00
CA VAL A 124 -3.95 28.80 -4.26
C VAL A 124 -3.90 27.59 -3.32
N GLY A 125 -2.83 27.50 -2.52
CA GLY A 125 -2.64 26.44 -1.53
C GLY A 125 -2.29 25.06 -2.07
N LYS A 126 -2.28 24.85 -3.40
CA LYS A 126 -1.99 23.57 -4.06
C LYS A 126 -0.67 23.60 -4.83
N ASN A 127 -0.06 22.44 -5.01
CA ASN A 127 1.17 22.27 -5.80
C ASN A 127 0.84 21.73 -7.19
N TYR A 128 1.52 22.25 -8.19
CA TYR A 128 1.38 21.92 -9.61
C TYR A 128 2.74 21.67 -10.23
N TYR A 129 2.83 20.86 -11.25
CA TYR A 129 4.08 20.65 -11.98
C TYR A 129 4.05 21.36 -13.34
N LEU A 130 5.08 22.15 -13.59
CA LEU A 130 5.29 22.82 -14.88
C LEU A 130 6.48 22.20 -15.61
N TYR A 131 6.33 22.03 -16.91
CA TYR A 131 7.41 21.73 -17.83
C TYR A 131 7.32 22.70 -19.02
N ASN A 132 8.39 23.45 -19.25
CA ASN A 132 8.44 24.56 -20.22
C ASN A 132 7.28 25.57 -20.05
N GLY A 133 6.91 25.84 -18.80
CA GLY A 133 5.84 26.77 -18.45
C GLY A 133 4.43 26.29 -18.77
N GLU A 134 4.26 25.00 -19.06
CA GLU A 134 2.97 24.34 -19.26
C GLU A 134 2.69 23.36 -18.13
N LEU A 135 1.44 23.24 -17.70
CA LEU A 135 1.03 22.26 -16.71
C LEU A 135 1.14 20.85 -17.27
N LYS A 136 1.68 19.96 -16.45
CA LYS A 136 1.70 18.52 -16.69
C LYS A 136 0.93 17.79 -15.60
N ALA A 137 0.29 16.68 -15.97
CA ALA A 137 -0.47 15.80 -15.10
C ALA A 137 0.03 14.36 -15.23
N GLY A 138 -0.53 13.46 -14.41
CA GLY A 138 -0.15 12.05 -14.37
C GLY A 138 1.11 11.80 -13.53
N TRP A 139 1.75 10.67 -13.77
CA TRP A 139 2.93 10.24 -13.05
C TRP A 139 4.17 11.00 -13.49
N ILE A 140 4.86 11.63 -12.55
CA ILE A 140 6.03 12.47 -12.83
C ILE A 140 7.14 12.12 -11.85
N LYS A 141 8.31 11.75 -12.38
CA LYS A 141 9.53 11.55 -11.59
C LYS A 141 10.22 12.91 -11.41
N THR A 142 10.42 13.30 -10.16
CA THR A 142 11.11 14.54 -9.78
C THR A 142 12.30 14.21 -8.89
N GLY A 143 13.50 14.15 -9.47
CA GLY A 143 14.69 13.62 -8.81
C GLY A 143 14.53 12.12 -8.51
N ARG A 144 14.70 11.72 -7.25
CA ARG A 144 14.51 10.32 -6.79
C ARG A 144 13.06 9.99 -6.43
N THR A 145 12.15 10.94 -6.51
CA THR A 145 10.78 10.82 -6.02
C THR A 145 9.79 10.70 -7.18
N ILE A 146 8.84 9.78 -7.07
CA ILE A 146 7.69 9.66 -7.97
C ILE A 146 6.52 10.39 -7.33
N ARG A 147 5.81 11.20 -8.11
CA ARG A 147 4.62 11.96 -7.72
C ARG A 147 3.51 11.77 -8.75
N HIS A 148 2.29 11.95 -8.32
CA HIS A 148 1.16 12.00 -9.24
C HIS A 148 0.49 13.38 -9.17
N PHE A 149 0.13 13.91 -10.35
CA PHE A 149 -0.60 15.16 -10.51
C PHE A 149 -1.92 14.86 -11.18
N ASN A 150 -3.01 15.20 -10.52
CA ASN A 150 -4.36 14.88 -10.97
C ASN A 150 -4.61 15.29 -12.42
N GLU A 151 -5.12 14.39 -13.23
CA GLU A 151 -5.25 14.60 -14.69
C GLU A 151 -6.33 15.62 -15.07
N VAL A 152 -7.30 15.85 -14.19
CA VAL A 152 -8.39 16.81 -14.41
C VAL A 152 -8.03 18.18 -13.85
N HIS A 153 -7.51 18.20 -12.61
CA HIS A 153 -7.29 19.43 -11.85
C HIS A 153 -5.82 19.88 -11.82
N PHE A 154 -4.88 19.03 -12.26
CA PHE A 154 -3.42 19.28 -12.34
C PHE A 154 -2.70 19.50 -11.00
N TYR A 155 -3.36 19.45 -9.86
CA TYR A 155 -2.68 19.56 -8.58
C TYR A 155 -2.09 18.22 -8.14
N MET A 156 -1.03 18.31 -7.32
CA MET A 156 -0.31 17.17 -6.76
C MET A 156 -1.18 16.41 -5.77
N ASP A 157 -1.29 15.11 -5.98
CA ASP A 157 -2.00 14.22 -5.09
C ASP A 157 -1.25 14.00 -3.77
N LYS A 158 -1.99 13.75 -2.69
CA LYS A 158 -1.50 13.52 -1.33
C LYS A 158 -2.45 12.60 -0.58
N GLY A 159 -1.89 11.84 0.38
CA GLY A 159 -2.67 10.86 1.13
C GLY A 159 -3.13 9.70 0.25
N TRP A 160 -4.16 9.03 0.68
CA TRP A 160 -4.79 7.95 -0.07
C TRP A 160 -5.42 8.48 -1.35
N THR A 161 -5.03 7.92 -2.49
CA THR A 161 -5.48 8.36 -3.82
C THR A 161 -5.75 7.15 -4.71
N ARG A 162 -6.97 7.08 -5.26
CA ARG A 162 -7.32 6.08 -6.27
C ARG A 162 -6.97 6.62 -7.65
N ILE A 163 -6.17 5.86 -8.41
CA ILE A 163 -5.76 6.18 -9.78
C ILE A 163 -6.06 4.94 -10.64
N GLY A 164 -7.04 5.07 -11.51
CA GLY A 164 -7.62 3.92 -12.21
C GLY A 164 -8.26 2.96 -11.20
N GLU A 165 -7.91 1.68 -11.28
CA GLU A 165 -8.41 0.64 -10.38
C GLU A 165 -7.56 0.43 -9.13
N LYS A 166 -6.39 1.08 -9.03
CA LYS A 166 -5.44 0.90 -7.95
C LYS A 166 -5.47 2.05 -6.96
N THR A 167 -5.20 1.76 -5.70
CA THR A 167 -5.05 2.73 -4.62
C THR A 167 -3.57 2.89 -4.26
N TYR A 168 -3.17 4.13 -4.04
CA TYR A 168 -1.80 4.54 -3.70
C TYR A 168 -1.80 5.44 -2.48
N TYR A 169 -0.65 5.56 -1.83
CA TYR A 169 -0.46 6.55 -0.78
C TYR A 169 0.70 7.49 -1.11
N PHE A 170 0.43 8.79 -1.02
CA PHE A 170 1.43 9.85 -1.17
C PHE A 170 1.60 10.59 0.16
N ASP A 171 2.83 10.84 0.56
CA ASP A 171 3.12 11.62 1.77
C ASP A 171 2.69 13.09 1.63
N GLN A 172 2.91 13.89 2.69
CA GLN A 172 2.59 15.32 2.67
C GLN A 172 3.39 16.12 1.65
N GLY A 173 4.56 15.61 1.22
CA GLY A 173 5.37 16.13 0.11
C GLY A 173 4.91 15.67 -1.27
N GLY A 174 3.88 14.79 -1.35
CA GLY A 174 3.38 14.18 -2.57
C GLY A 174 4.26 13.04 -3.09
N SER A 175 5.15 12.48 -2.26
CA SER A 175 6.01 11.36 -2.64
C SER A 175 5.26 10.03 -2.54
N LEU A 176 5.30 9.24 -3.60
CA LEU A 176 4.74 7.89 -3.60
C LEU A 176 5.42 7.04 -2.54
N GLN A 177 4.64 6.36 -1.72
CA GLN A 177 5.11 5.41 -0.73
C GLN A 177 5.12 3.99 -1.30
N THR A 178 6.06 3.15 -0.85
CA THR A 178 6.22 1.75 -1.23
C THR A 178 6.64 0.92 -0.01
N GLY A 179 6.45 -0.39 -0.06
CA GLY A 179 6.81 -1.29 1.04
C GLY A 179 5.81 -1.26 2.21
N TRP A 180 6.30 -1.61 3.38
CA TRP A 180 5.49 -1.59 4.60
C TRP A 180 5.10 -0.16 4.99
N PHE A 181 3.82 0.03 5.27
CA PHE A 181 3.26 1.33 5.58
C PHE A 181 2.22 1.24 6.70
N THR A 182 2.38 2.06 7.74
CA THR A 182 1.42 2.14 8.85
C THR A 182 0.67 3.47 8.80
N ASN A 183 -0.65 3.40 8.85
CA ASN A 183 -1.49 4.58 8.89
C ASN A 183 -2.67 4.37 9.85
N LEU A 184 -2.85 5.29 10.80
CA LEU A 184 -3.92 5.24 11.81
C LEU A 184 -4.02 3.86 12.51
N GLY A 185 -2.88 3.29 12.90
CA GLY A 185 -2.81 2.00 13.59
C GLY A 185 -3.01 0.77 12.71
N ASN A 186 -3.32 0.92 11.43
CA ASN A 186 -3.41 -0.20 10.49
C ASN A 186 -2.12 -0.33 9.68
N VAL A 187 -1.74 -1.57 9.38
CA VAL A 187 -0.55 -1.89 8.58
C VAL A 187 -0.99 -2.27 7.18
N TYR A 188 -0.27 -1.78 6.20
CA TYR A 188 -0.47 -1.99 4.76
C TYR A 188 0.82 -2.44 4.10
N TYR A 189 0.73 -3.06 2.95
CA TYR A 189 1.88 -3.28 2.08
C TYR A 189 1.64 -2.67 0.71
N LEU A 190 2.50 -1.72 0.37
CA LEU A 190 2.48 -1.02 -0.92
C LEU A 190 3.53 -1.68 -1.82
N GLY A 191 3.11 -2.22 -2.95
CA GLY A 191 4.02 -2.91 -3.86
C GLY A 191 5.13 -2.00 -4.40
N ASN A 192 6.05 -2.54 -5.18
CA ASN A 192 7.13 -1.76 -5.82
C ASN A 192 6.58 -0.70 -6.77
N ASP A 193 5.37 -0.91 -7.31
CA ASP A 193 4.64 0.07 -8.10
C ASP A 193 3.88 1.10 -7.23
N GLY A 194 3.95 0.99 -5.90
CA GLY A 194 3.27 1.82 -4.93
C GLY A 194 1.80 1.49 -4.69
N SER A 195 1.23 0.52 -5.42
CA SER A 195 -0.17 0.15 -5.23
C SER A 195 -0.37 -0.69 -3.97
N VAL A 196 -1.48 -0.44 -3.27
CA VAL A 196 -1.91 -1.24 -2.12
C VAL A 196 -2.10 -2.70 -2.52
N ARG A 197 -1.59 -3.61 -1.72
CA ARG A 197 -1.77 -5.05 -1.92
C ARG A 197 -2.97 -5.57 -1.13
N HIS A 198 -3.63 -6.58 -1.69
CA HIS A 198 -4.83 -7.23 -1.15
C HIS A 198 -4.70 -8.75 -1.24
N GLY A 199 -5.43 -9.47 -0.39
CA GLY A 199 -5.43 -10.93 -0.38
C GLY A 199 -4.16 -11.52 0.22
N ILE A 200 -3.80 -12.71 -0.23
CA ILE A 200 -2.59 -13.43 0.21
C ILE A 200 -1.39 -12.88 -0.57
N VAL A 201 -0.42 -12.31 0.14
CA VAL A 201 0.74 -11.63 -0.45
C VAL A 201 2.03 -12.15 0.16
N ALA A 202 2.96 -12.61 -0.70
CA ALA A 202 4.31 -12.94 -0.28
C ALA A 202 5.18 -11.68 -0.19
N VAL A 203 5.84 -11.49 0.96
CA VAL A 203 6.77 -10.39 1.21
C VAL A 203 8.06 -10.96 1.80
N GLY A 204 9.13 -11.01 1.02
CA GLY A 204 10.35 -11.72 1.38
C GLY A 204 10.09 -13.22 1.54
N LYS A 205 10.48 -13.78 2.68
CA LYS A 205 10.27 -15.20 3.02
C LYS A 205 8.89 -15.48 3.62
N ASN A 206 8.13 -14.46 3.99
CA ASN A 206 6.86 -14.58 4.69
C ASN A 206 5.66 -14.31 3.79
N THR A 207 4.49 -14.77 4.23
CA THR A 207 3.20 -14.52 3.57
C THR A 207 2.27 -13.84 4.56
N TYR A 208 1.52 -12.88 4.07
CA TYR A 208 0.59 -12.07 4.84
C TYR A 208 -0.78 -12.04 4.17
N TYR A 209 -1.81 -11.69 4.91
CA TYR A 209 -3.13 -11.43 4.34
C TYR A 209 -3.52 -9.97 4.55
N PHE A 210 -3.96 -9.34 3.47
CA PHE A 210 -4.52 -7.98 3.49
C PHE A 210 -5.98 -8.02 3.03
N ASP A 211 -6.86 -7.37 3.78
CA ASP A 211 -8.28 -7.32 3.49
C ASP A 211 -8.61 -6.52 2.20
N GLU A 212 -9.89 -6.38 1.90
CA GLU A 212 -10.38 -5.62 0.74
C GLU A 212 -10.01 -4.12 0.78
N TYR A 213 -9.69 -3.59 1.98
CA TYR A 213 -9.19 -2.24 2.18
C TYR A 213 -7.66 -2.16 2.22
N GLY A 214 -6.96 -3.29 2.04
CA GLY A 214 -5.51 -3.41 2.10
C GLY A 214 -4.94 -3.43 3.51
N LYS A 215 -5.75 -3.60 4.57
CA LYS A 215 -5.27 -3.69 5.95
C LYS A 215 -4.79 -5.10 6.25
N MET A 216 -3.62 -5.20 6.86
CA MET A 216 -3.08 -6.47 7.31
C MET A 216 -3.95 -7.11 8.39
N ALA A 217 -4.32 -8.35 8.21
CA ALA A 217 -4.97 -9.15 9.26
C ALA A 217 -3.93 -9.58 10.31
N ILE A 218 -4.38 -9.74 11.55
CA ILE A 218 -3.61 -10.30 12.66
C ILE A 218 -4.51 -11.19 13.51
N ASN A 219 -3.94 -12.28 14.06
CA ASN A 219 -4.54 -13.18 15.04
C ASN A 219 -5.98 -13.58 14.69
N ARG A 220 -6.21 -14.04 13.47
CA ARG A 220 -7.55 -14.46 13.02
C ARG A 220 -7.56 -15.44 11.86
N TRP A 221 -8.66 -16.16 11.73
CA TRP A 221 -9.02 -16.93 10.56
C TRP A 221 -9.45 -16.01 9.41
N VAL A 222 -9.06 -16.34 8.19
CA VAL A 222 -9.45 -15.63 6.97
C VAL A 222 -9.80 -16.63 5.86
N ASN A 223 -10.85 -16.31 5.10
CA ASN A 223 -11.24 -17.06 3.90
C ASN A 223 -10.88 -16.21 2.68
N TYR A 224 -10.11 -16.79 1.77
CA TYR A 224 -9.69 -16.10 0.56
C TYR A 224 -9.49 -17.11 -0.59
N GLY A 225 -10.05 -16.80 -1.77
CA GLY A 225 -9.92 -17.65 -2.96
C GLY A 225 -10.42 -19.10 -2.76
N GLY A 226 -11.49 -19.27 -1.97
CA GLY A 226 -12.05 -20.59 -1.66
C GLY A 226 -11.25 -21.40 -0.62
N ASN A 227 -10.19 -20.83 -0.04
CA ASN A 227 -9.37 -21.49 0.97
C ASN A 227 -9.43 -20.76 2.30
N THR A 228 -9.22 -21.50 3.39
CA THR A 228 -9.13 -20.99 4.76
C THR A 228 -7.68 -20.89 5.18
N TYR A 229 -7.32 -19.80 5.86
CA TYR A 229 -6.00 -19.49 6.39
C TYR A 229 -6.10 -19.06 7.84
N TYR A 230 -5.01 -19.16 8.60
CA TYR A 230 -4.87 -18.51 9.89
C TYR A 230 -3.71 -17.52 9.87
N VAL A 231 -3.99 -16.30 10.30
CA VAL A 231 -2.99 -15.24 10.40
C VAL A 231 -2.59 -15.07 11.86
N GLU A 232 -1.29 -15.15 12.12
CA GLU A 232 -0.70 -15.06 13.46
C GLU A 232 -0.71 -13.63 14.00
N GLN A 233 -0.30 -13.47 15.27
CA GLN A 233 -0.24 -12.18 15.95
C GLN A 233 0.68 -11.16 15.25
N ASP A 234 1.72 -11.63 14.58
CA ASP A 234 2.66 -10.80 13.81
C ASP A 234 2.22 -10.58 12.35
N GLY A 235 1.04 -11.03 11.99
CA GLY A 235 0.46 -10.89 10.65
C GLY A 235 0.87 -11.96 9.65
N ARG A 236 1.75 -12.89 10.01
CA ARG A 236 2.17 -13.98 9.11
C ARG A 236 1.07 -15.03 8.98
N VAL A 237 0.94 -15.57 7.79
CA VAL A 237 0.09 -16.72 7.50
C VAL A 237 0.82 -17.99 7.97
N LYS A 238 0.14 -18.81 8.79
CA LYS A 238 0.65 -20.12 9.19
C LYS A 238 0.87 -21.03 7.99
N LYS A 239 1.96 -21.80 8.02
CA LYS A 239 2.33 -22.74 6.95
C LYS A 239 3.04 -23.97 7.52
N ASN A 240 2.89 -25.11 6.82
CA ASN A 240 3.57 -26.36 7.13
C ASN A 240 3.46 -26.79 8.60
N CYS A 241 2.29 -26.60 9.22
CA CYS A 241 2.11 -26.91 10.63
C CYS A 241 0.66 -27.26 10.97
N TRP A 242 0.48 -27.93 12.10
CA TRP A 242 -0.82 -28.14 12.73
C TRP A 242 -1.16 -26.99 13.68
N TYR A 243 -2.41 -26.54 13.66
CA TYR A 243 -2.96 -25.58 14.59
C TYR A 243 -4.49 -25.75 14.68
N ASN A 244 -5.02 -25.88 15.89
CA ASN A 244 -6.45 -26.10 16.16
C ASN A 244 -7.01 -27.23 15.28
N GLU A 245 -6.39 -28.42 15.34
CA GLU A 245 -6.82 -29.64 14.64
C GLU A 245 -6.83 -29.52 13.09
N LYS A 246 -6.26 -28.46 12.55
CA LYS A 246 -6.15 -28.22 11.10
C LYS A 246 -4.70 -28.18 10.66
N TYR A 247 -4.41 -28.83 9.54
CA TYR A 247 -3.10 -28.75 8.91
C TYR A 247 -3.07 -27.63 7.88
N PHE A 248 -1.99 -26.84 7.89
CA PHE A 248 -1.71 -25.80 6.93
C PHE A 248 -0.62 -26.24 5.97
N ASP A 249 -0.91 -26.25 4.67
CA ASP A 249 0.06 -26.61 3.64
C ASP A 249 1.18 -25.54 3.49
N ASN A 250 2.10 -25.78 2.55
CA ASN A 250 3.20 -24.86 2.25
C ASN A 250 2.75 -23.49 1.71
N LYS A 251 1.49 -23.37 1.27
CA LYS A 251 0.86 -22.10 0.85
C LYS A 251 0.06 -21.45 1.98
N GLY A 252 -0.06 -22.14 3.12
CA GLY A 252 -0.83 -21.67 4.29
C GLY A 252 -2.31 -21.94 4.20
N ARG A 253 -2.77 -22.77 3.28
CA ARG A 253 -4.16 -23.17 3.15
C ARG A 253 -4.48 -24.25 4.16
N VAL A 254 -5.59 -24.12 4.85
CA VAL A 254 -6.13 -25.26 5.58
C VAL A 254 -6.43 -26.37 4.57
N VAL A 255 -5.82 -27.48 4.76
CA VAL A 255 -6.22 -28.70 4.07
C VAL A 255 -7.43 -29.20 4.84
N ASN A 256 -8.65 -29.01 4.30
CA ASN A 256 -9.91 -29.47 4.90
C ASN A 256 -10.02 -31.00 4.87
N ASP A 257 -9.26 -31.62 4.05
CA ASP A 257 -8.89 -32.98 4.15
C ASP A 257 -7.76 -33.05 5.20
N ALA A 258 -8.15 -32.96 6.49
CA ALA A 258 -7.60 -33.89 7.42
C ALA A 258 -7.81 -35.22 6.71
N ILE A 259 -6.86 -35.49 5.78
CA ILE A 259 -6.79 -36.73 5.05
C ILE A 259 -8.21 -37.30 4.94
N GLU A 260 -8.95 -37.13 3.82
CA GLU A 260 -9.68 -38.25 3.31
C GLU A 260 -8.59 -39.28 3.12
N TYR A 261 -8.37 -40.04 4.17
CA TYR A 261 -7.71 -41.30 4.06
C TYR A 261 -8.54 -42.04 3.03
N ASN A 262 -8.12 -41.98 1.79
CA ASN A 262 -8.58 -42.90 0.83
C ASN A 262 -8.42 -44.23 1.58
N SER A 263 -9.50 -44.92 1.89
CA SER A 263 -9.55 -46.14 2.67
C SER A 263 -8.63 -47.25 2.09
N SER A 264 -8.06 -46.99 0.91
CA SER A 264 -7.08 -47.85 0.24
C SER A 264 -5.61 -47.58 0.63
N THR A 265 -5.28 -46.48 1.33
CA THR A 265 -3.88 -46.24 1.76
C THR A 265 -3.71 -46.77 3.18
N GLN A 266 -3.40 -48.03 3.34
CA GLN A 266 -2.99 -48.61 4.63
C GLN A 266 -1.62 -48.04 5.01
N GLY A 267 -1.51 -47.48 6.23
CA GLY A 267 -0.24 -47.23 6.91
C GLY A 267 0.40 -48.57 7.29
N GLN A 268 1.66 -48.50 7.74
CA GLN A 268 2.37 -49.67 8.22
C GLN A 268 1.99 -50.03 9.67
N VAL A 269 1.33 -49.09 10.40
CA VAL A 269 0.98 -49.26 11.82
C VAL A 269 -0.51 -49.46 11.97
N THR A 270 -0.87 -50.54 12.68
CA THR A 270 -2.26 -50.81 13.09
C THR A 270 -2.33 -50.90 14.62
N GLN A 271 -3.55 -50.83 15.17
CA GLN A 271 -3.79 -51.04 16.60
C GLN A 271 -3.30 -52.43 17.03
N GLU A 272 -3.61 -53.44 16.26
CA GLU A 272 -3.22 -54.85 16.53
C GLU A 272 -1.69 -54.99 16.56
N LEU A 273 -0.97 -54.30 15.67
CA LEU A 273 0.50 -54.29 15.71
C LEU A 273 1.02 -53.71 17.02
N LEU A 274 0.49 -52.56 17.44
CA LEU A 274 0.90 -51.89 18.70
C LEU A 274 0.56 -52.73 19.92
N ASP A 275 -0.57 -53.41 19.93
CA ASP A 275 -0.96 -54.36 21.00
C ASP A 275 0.03 -55.53 21.12
N SER A 276 0.55 -55.99 19.99
CA SER A 276 1.53 -57.09 19.96
C SER A 276 2.91 -56.72 20.50
N LEU A 277 3.26 -55.43 20.52
CA LEU A 277 4.60 -54.95 20.91
C LEU A 277 4.82 -54.84 22.43
N SER A 278 3.80 -55.15 23.24
CA SER A 278 3.87 -55.09 24.71
C SER A 278 4.39 -53.74 25.26
N ILE A 279 3.90 -52.64 24.68
CA ILE A 279 4.34 -51.25 25.00
C ILE A 279 3.51 -50.59 26.10
N SER A 280 2.69 -51.36 26.82
CA SER A 280 1.83 -50.84 27.91
C SER A 280 2.63 -50.13 29.03
N SER A 281 3.80 -50.65 29.36
CA SER A 281 4.72 -50.11 30.33
C SER A 281 5.49 -48.85 29.86
N CYS A 282 5.57 -48.59 28.58
CA CYS A 282 6.23 -47.41 28.04
C CYS A 282 5.39 -46.13 28.33
N THR A 283 5.99 -45.15 28.97
CA THR A 283 5.34 -43.83 29.29
C THR A 283 5.80 -42.72 28.34
N LYS A 284 6.86 -42.98 27.58
CA LYS A 284 7.49 -41.98 26.70
C LYS A 284 7.56 -42.52 25.28
N LEU A 285 7.38 -41.64 24.30
CA LEU A 285 7.50 -41.92 22.88
C LEU A 285 8.70 -41.16 22.31
N MET A 286 9.52 -41.84 21.48
CA MET A 286 10.54 -41.19 20.68
C MET A 286 10.27 -41.52 19.21
N VAL A 287 10.28 -40.56 18.32
CA VAL A 287 10.14 -40.74 16.88
C VAL A 287 11.40 -40.23 16.20
N VAL A 288 12.08 -41.10 15.48
CA VAL A 288 13.33 -40.82 14.77
C VAL A 288 13.21 -41.16 13.29
N ALA A 289 13.99 -40.50 12.47
CA ALA A 289 13.96 -40.72 11.02
C ALA A 289 14.74 -41.97 10.60
N HIS A 290 15.95 -42.16 11.11
CA HIS A 290 16.89 -43.22 10.71
C HIS A 290 17.35 -44.07 11.89
N PRO A 291 17.83 -45.31 11.63
CA PRO A 291 18.28 -46.22 12.71
C PRO A 291 19.68 -45.90 13.23
N ASP A 292 19.95 -44.75 13.71
CA ASP A 292 21.13 -44.28 14.46
C ASP A 292 20.81 -42.96 15.18
N ASP A 293 19.76 -42.31 14.74
CA ASP A 293 19.29 -41.02 15.33
C ASP A 293 18.93 -41.21 16.80
N GLU A 294 18.31 -42.34 17.19
CA GLU A 294 17.96 -42.64 18.57
C GLU A 294 19.18 -42.66 19.49
N THR A 295 20.33 -43.08 18.93
CA THR A 295 21.60 -43.16 19.70
C THR A 295 22.36 -41.85 19.66
N LEU A 296 22.47 -41.24 18.48
CA LEU A 296 23.22 -40.02 18.25
C LEU A 296 22.56 -38.80 18.94
N TRP A 297 21.24 -38.72 18.82
CA TRP A 297 20.49 -37.55 19.34
C TRP A 297 19.67 -37.85 20.57
N GLY A 298 19.16 -39.05 20.69
CA GLY A 298 18.29 -39.50 21.76
C GLY A 298 18.97 -40.32 22.86
N GLY A 299 20.23 -40.69 22.73
CA GLY A 299 20.91 -41.64 23.68
C GLY A 299 20.78 -41.26 25.14
N ALA A 300 20.98 -39.97 25.48
CA ALA A 300 20.80 -39.48 26.86
C ALA A 300 19.35 -39.62 27.36
N HIS A 301 18.36 -39.60 26.46
CA HIS A 301 16.96 -39.86 26.81
C HIS A 301 16.70 -41.35 27.02
N LEU A 302 17.28 -42.24 26.18
CA LEU A 302 17.08 -43.68 26.27
C LEU A 302 17.59 -44.24 27.58
N THR A 303 18.71 -43.72 28.11
CA THR A 303 19.26 -44.14 29.43
C THR A 303 18.25 -43.90 30.58
N GLN A 304 17.27 -43.05 30.44
CA GLN A 304 16.21 -42.83 31.43
C GLN A 304 15.13 -43.93 31.42
N GLY A 305 15.15 -44.83 30.44
CA GLY A 305 14.18 -45.90 30.27
C GLY A 305 12.75 -45.47 29.99
N GLY A 306 11.89 -46.43 29.75
CA GLY A 306 10.44 -46.23 29.58
C GLY A 306 10.06 -45.67 28.24
N TYR A 307 10.92 -45.71 27.22
CA TYR A 307 10.63 -45.28 25.85
C TYR A 307 10.08 -46.36 24.98
N PHE A 308 9.11 -45.99 24.16
CA PHE A 308 8.80 -46.67 22.90
C PHE A 308 9.41 -45.83 21.77
N VAL A 309 10.34 -46.43 21.02
CA VAL A 309 11.07 -45.75 19.96
C VAL A 309 10.50 -46.21 18.59
N VAL A 310 10.11 -45.26 17.77
CA VAL A 310 9.62 -45.48 16.42
C VAL A 310 10.62 -44.90 15.45
N CYS A 311 11.27 -45.76 14.66
CA CYS A 311 12.11 -45.34 13.55
C CYS A 311 11.34 -45.43 12.25
N LEU A 312 11.32 -44.36 11.46
CA LEU A 312 10.47 -44.26 10.26
C LEU A 312 11.03 -45.02 9.06
N THR A 313 12.36 -45.17 8.94
CA THR A 313 12.97 -45.73 7.75
C THR A 313 13.72 -47.04 7.96
N ASN A 314 14.11 -47.67 6.86
CA ASN A 314 15.04 -48.79 6.82
C ASN A 314 14.54 -50.12 7.43
N GLY A 315 13.27 -50.26 7.78
CA GLY A 315 12.72 -51.53 8.24
C GLY A 315 12.80 -52.68 7.23
N TYR A 316 12.98 -52.36 5.96
CA TYR A 316 13.25 -53.30 4.87
C TYR A 316 14.72 -53.80 4.83
N ASN A 317 15.63 -53.12 5.50
CA ASN A 317 17.06 -53.42 5.54
C ASN A 317 17.35 -54.25 6.80
N GLU A 318 17.59 -55.58 6.61
CA GLU A 318 17.75 -56.49 7.70
C GLU A 318 19.00 -56.21 8.58
N VAL A 319 20.03 -55.56 8.03
CA VAL A 319 21.20 -55.12 8.82
C VAL A 319 20.81 -53.98 9.75
N ARG A 320 20.22 -52.92 9.20
CA ARG A 320 19.80 -51.73 9.97
C ARG A 320 18.72 -52.08 10.99
N LYS A 321 17.84 -52.98 10.65
CA LYS A 321 16.80 -53.49 11.54
C LYS A 321 17.40 -54.23 12.76
N LYS A 322 18.42 -55.08 12.53
CA LYS A 322 19.14 -55.75 13.62
C LYS A 322 19.91 -54.78 14.51
N GLU A 323 20.54 -53.80 13.92
CA GLU A 323 21.24 -52.71 14.67
C GLU A 323 20.26 -51.97 15.55
N PHE A 324 19.14 -51.52 15.02
CA PHE A 324 18.09 -50.82 15.76
C PHE A 324 17.59 -51.64 16.96
N TYR A 325 17.19 -52.88 16.75
CA TYR A 325 16.69 -53.71 17.84
C TYR A 325 17.75 -54.04 18.87
N LYS A 326 19.01 -54.17 18.48
CA LYS A 326 20.13 -54.34 19.44
C LYS A 326 20.26 -53.12 20.36
N VAL A 327 20.11 -51.92 19.84
CA VAL A 327 20.11 -50.70 20.64
C VAL A 327 18.91 -50.71 21.61
N MET A 328 17.72 -51.07 21.12
CA MET A 328 16.54 -51.16 22.00
C MET A 328 16.73 -52.11 23.16
N ASP A 329 17.30 -53.30 22.89
CA ASP A 329 17.59 -54.30 23.93
C ASP A 329 18.62 -53.77 24.93
N GLU A 330 19.67 -53.07 24.48
CA GLU A 330 20.74 -52.57 25.35
C GLU A 330 20.20 -51.49 26.31
N PHE A 331 19.29 -50.64 25.85
CA PHE A 331 18.67 -49.59 26.71
C PHE A 331 17.37 -50.08 27.40
N GLY A 332 16.96 -51.31 27.23
CA GLY A 332 15.69 -51.82 27.77
C GLY A 332 14.46 -51.09 27.26
N CYS A 333 14.52 -50.60 26.05
CA CYS A 333 13.45 -49.86 25.38
C CYS A 333 12.63 -50.82 24.47
N LYS A 334 11.43 -50.41 24.10
CA LYS A 334 10.63 -51.04 23.05
C LYS A 334 10.81 -50.27 21.77
N GLY A 335 10.88 -50.99 20.65
CA GLY A 335 11.12 -50.38 19.34
C GLY A 335 10.16 -50.84 18.27
N LEU A 336 9.90 -49.99 17.31
CA LEU A 336 9.22 -50.29 16.04
C LEU A 336 9.99 -49.60 14.93
N ILE A 337 10.42 -50.35 13.91
CA ILE A 337 11.08 -49.77 12.74
C ILE A 337 10.18 -49.97 11.51
N LEU A 338 9.87 -48.84 10.87
CA LEU A 338 9.03 -48.78 9.69
C LEU A 338 9.87 -48.85 8.40
N SER A 339 9.24 -49.08 7.27
CA SER A 339 9.90 -49.29 5.98
C SER A 339 9.70 -48.15 5.00
N TYR A 340 9.62 -46.91 5.51
CA TYR A 340 9.62 -45.73 4.63
C TYR A 340 11.00 -45.56 3.96
N PRO A 341 11.06 -45.03 2.73
CA PRO A 341 12.34 -44.90 2.03
C PRO A 341 13.23 -43.86 2.70
N ASP A 342 14.49 -44.19 2.92
CA ASP A 342 15.56 -43.31 3.32
C ASP A 342 16.21 -42.68 2.06
N LEU A 343 16.61 -43.55 1.12
CA LEU A 343 17.22 -43.17 -0.13
C LEU A 343 16.36 -43.61 -1.32
N VAL A 344 16.15 -42.70 -2.27
CA VAL A 344 15.56 -43.01 -3.57
C VAL A 344 16.57 -42.63 -4.64
N ASN A 345 17.00 -43.60 -5.44
CA ASN A 345 18.05 -43.42 -6.48
C ASN A 345 19.35 -42.79 -5.94
N GLY A 346 19.75 -43.15 -4.73
CA GLY A 346 20.97 -42.66 -4.09
C GLY A 346 20.89 -41.24 -3.49
N GLN A 347 19.71 -40.61 -3.52
CA GLN A 347 19.44 -39.32 -2.86
C GLN A 347 18.47 -39.53 -1.69
N ARG A 348 18.60 -38.74 -0.63
CA ARG A 348 17.67 -38.75 0.50
C ARG A 348 16.24 -38.46 0.02
N SER A 349 15.29 -39.26 0.52
CA SER A 349 13.87 -39.09 0.20
C SER A 349 13.33 -37.82 0.91
N ASP A 350 12.59 -37.01 0.18
CA ASP A 350 11.85 -35.88 0.74
C ASP A 350 10.47 -36.29 1.31
N TRP A 351 10.14 -37.56 1.26
CA TRP A 351 8.87 -38.17 1.66
C TRP A 351 7.62 -37.50 1.08
N SER A 352 7.76 -36.80 -0.02
CA SER A 352 6.63 -36.09 -0.65
C SER A 352 5.47 -37.03 -1.02
N LYS A 353 5.80 -38.34 -1.32
CA LYS A 353 4.82 -39.37 -1.64
C LYS A 353 4.30 -40.10 -0.40
N GLU A 354 5.14 -40.28 0.61
CA GLU A 354 4.90 -41.10 1.81
C GLU A 354 4.33 -40.30 2.99
N LYS A 355 4.37 -38.97 2.94
CA LYS A 355 4.00 -38.10 4.04
C LYS A 355 2.62 -38.36 4.67
N TYR A 356 1.66 -38.79 3.85
CA TYR A 356 0.31 -39.10 4.33
C TYR A 356 0.24 -40.45 5.07
N GLN A 357 1.03 -41.43 4.62
CA GLN A 357 1.15 -42.71 5.28
C GLN A 357 1.88 -42.54 6.60
N ILE A 358 3.00 -41.82 6.62
CA ILE A 358 3.75 -41.48 7.84
C ILE A 358 2.85 -40.75 8.85
N ALA A 359 2.10 -39.76 8.39
CA ALA A 359 1.18 -39.02 9.26
C ALA A 359 0.09 -39.94 9.87
N LYS A 360 -0.41 -40.90 9.11
CA LYS A 360 -1.38 -41.87 9.58
C LYS A 360 -0.78 -42.80 10.63
N ASP A 361 0.42 -43.32 10.38
CA ASP A 361 1.10 -44.19 11.32
C ASP A 361 1.39 -43.47 12.62
N LEU A 362 1.84 -42.20 12.55
CA LEU A 362 2.07 -41.38 13.72
C LEU A 362 0.75 -41.06 14.47
N ASP A 363 -0.35 -40.83 13.77
CA ASP A 363 -1.66 -40.59 14.38
C ASP A 363 -2.14 -41.82 15.16
N VAL A 364 -1.99 -43.04 14.60
CA VAL A 364 -2.29 -44.31 15.29
C VAL A 364 -1.43 -44.45 16.54
N ILE A 365 -0.13 -44.19 16.46
CA ILE A 365 0.82 -44.31 17.59
C ILE A 365 0.49 -43.25 18.67
N LEU A 366 0.25 -42.01 18.29
CA LEU A 366 -0.01 -40.93 19.24
C LEU A 366 -1.33 -41.11 19.97
N LYS A 367 -2.34 -41.66 19.31
CA LYS A 367 -3.67 -41.99 19.89
C LYS A 367 -3.74 -43.28 20.66
N TYR A 368 -2.76 -44.14 20.49
CA TYR A 368 -2.73 -45.48 21.14
C TYR A 368 -2.89 -45.39 22.64
N LYS A 369 -2.19 -44.47 23.28
CA LYS A 369 -2.26 -44.21 24.71
C LYS A 369 -1.81 -42.78 25.04
N HIS A 370 -2.00 -42.37 26.29
CA HIS A 370 -1.41 -41.11 26.76
C HIS A 370 0.10 -41.26 26.94
N TRP A 371 0.88 -40.43 26.24
CA TRP A 371 2.32 -40.36 26.33
C TRP A 371 2.73 -39.19 27.25
N GLY A 372 3.46 -39.46 28.33
CA GLY A 372 3.96 -38.45 29.26
C GLY A 372 5.01 -37.55 28.64
N LEU A 373 5.73 -38.06 27.65
CA LEU A 373 6.72 -37.31 26.85
C LEU A 373 6.71 -37.81 25.43
N VAL A 374 6.77 -36.90 24.46
CA VAL A 374 7.06 -37.22 23.06
C VAL A 374 8.32 -36.48 22.63
N ALA A 375 9.35 -37.20 22.23
CA ALA A 375 10.60 -36.68 21.72
C ALA A 375 10.71 -36.95 20.21
N THR A 376 11.21 -36.01 19.44
CA THR A 376 11.48 -36.14 18.03
C THR A 376 12.58 -35.16 17.61
N HIS A 377 13.02 -35.29 16.35
CA HIS A 377 13.99 -34.38 15.75
C HIS A 377 13.52 -32.91 15.76
N ASN A 378 14.48 -32.01 15.68
CA ASN A 378 14.21 -30.59 15.48
C ASN A 378 13.37 -30.39 14.20
N PRO A 379 12.23 -29.67 14.25
CA PRO A 379 11.41 -29.39 13.08
C PRO A 379 12.13 -28.63 11.94
N ALA A 380 13.25 -27.99 12.25
CA ALA A 380 14.08 -27.28 11.26
C ALA A 380 15.06 -28.20 10.51
N GLY A 381 15.09 -29.50 10.84
CA GLY A 381 16.02 -30.47 10.27
C GLY A 381 17.39 -30.48 10.97
N GLU A 382 18.26 -31.41 10.55
CA GLU A 382 19.59 -31.59 11.14
C GLU A 382 20.65 -30.66 10.55
N TYR A 383 20.37 -29.99 9.39
CA TYR A 383 21.32 -29.12 8.71
C TYR A 383 20.63 -28.00 7.94
#